data_1843d0071fce46f424bd7c2483df3e8e
#
_entry.id   1843d0071fce46f424bd7c2483df3e8e
#
_cell.length_a   1.000
_cell.length_b   1.000
_cell.length_c   1.000
_cell.angle_alpha   90.00
_cell.angle_beta   90.00
_cell.angle_gamma   90.00
#
_symmetry.space_group_name_H-M   'P 1'
#
loop_
_entity.id
_entity.type
_entity.pdbx_description
1 polymer ?
#
loop_
_entity_poly.entity_id
_entity_poly.type
_entity_poly.pdbx_seq_one_letter_code
_entity_poly.pdbx_strand_id
1 'polypeptide(L)'
;MKQNMRALRHLIAAILVASILVPLSGLAADQKAEKLKPYTLKICIISGDKLGEMGDPFVYKYKDREIKFCCKGCLKDFNKEPDKYIKKIEEAEAKAKKAKS
;
A
#
# COMPACT_ATOMS: atom_id res chain seq x y z
N MET A 1 1.70 23.67 60.44
CA MET A 1 2.65 22.97 59.56
C MET A 1 2.27 21.54 59.21
N LYS A 2 1.25 20.95 59.82
CA LYS A 2 0.83 19.57 59.49
C LYS A 2 -0.19 19.46 58.33
N GLN A 3 -0.70 20.55 57.82
CA GLN A 3 -1.75 20.56 56.79
C GLN A 3 -1.21 20.51 55.36
N ASN A 4 0.05 20.89 55.18
CA ASN A 4 0.61 20.97 53.80
C ASN A 4 1.07 19.63 53.26
N MET A 5 1.31 18.62 54.12
CA MET A 5 1.73 17.30 53.62
C MET A 5 0.56 16.44 53.08
N ARG A 6 -0.66 16.74 53.51
CA ARG A 6 -1.84 15.99 53.00
C ARG A 6 -2.25 16.44 51.59
N ALA A 7 -2.12 17.74 51.33
CA ALA A 7 -2.40 18.28 49.99
C ALA A 7 -1.38 17.83 48.94
N LEU A 8 -0.13 17.70 49.34
CA LEU A 8 0.94 17.27 48.45
C LEU A 8 0.80 15.79 48.03
N ARG A 9 0.23 14.96 48.90
CA ARG A 9 0.01 13.53 48.61
C ARG A 9 -1.07 13.30 47.56
N HIS A 10 -2.06 14.18 47.49
CA HIS A 10 -3.13 14.08 46.48
C HIS A 10 -2.70 14.58 45.11
N LEU A 11 -1.76 15.52 45.07
CA LEU A 11 -1.23 16.02 43.79
C LEU A 11 -0.30 15.01 43.10
N ILE A 12 0.41 14.20 43.88
CA ILE A 12 1.30 13.17 43.33
C ILE A 12 0.49 11.98 42.77
N ALA A 13 -0.65 11.66 43.39
CA ALA A 13 -1.51 10.58 42.91
C ALA A 13 -2.22 10.91 41.57
N ALA A 14 -2.47 12.19 41.31
CA ALA A 14 -3.13 12.62 40.08
C ALA A 14 -2.21 12.56 38.84
N ILE A 15 -0.90 12.65 39.06
CA ILE A 15 0.08 12.67 37.95
C ILE A 15 0.38 11.25 37.42
N LEU A 16 0.21 10.22 38.25
CA LEU A 16 0.52 8.84 37.88
C LEU A 16 -0.53 8.16 36.98
N VAL A 17 -1.73 8.70 36.91
CA VAL A 17 -2.82 8.11 36.13
C VAL A 17 -2.81 8.59 34.66
N ALA A 18 -2.13 9.69 34.38
CA ALA A 18 -2.09 10.25 33.02
C ALA A 18 -1.07 9.59 32.08
N SER A 19 -0.25 8.66 32.58
CA SER A 19 0.88 8.11 31.82
C SER A 19 0.60 6.81 31.07
N ILE A 20 -0.61 6.25 31.13
CA ILE A 20 -0.91 4.92 30.58
C ILE A 20 -1.80 5.00 29.34
N LEU A 21 -2.11 6.18 28.86
CA LEU A 21 -2.73 6.34 27.55
C LEU A 21 -1.63 6.53 26.50
N VAL A 22 -0.83 5.49 26.31
CA VAL A 22 -0.13 5.33 25.06
C VAL A 22 -1.17 4.80 24.07
N PRO A 23 -1.63 5.60 23.12
CA PRO A 23 -2.54 5.09 22.13
C PRO A 23 -1.81 4.04 21.32
N LEU A 24 -2.32 2.82 21.35
CA LEU A 24 -1.91 1.72 20.48
C LEU A 24 -2.27 2.01 19.01
N SER A 25 -2.60 3.23 18.70
CA SER A 25 -3.05 3.66 17.37
C SER A 25 -1.92 3.86 16.36
N GLY A 26 -0.67 3.67 16.75
CA GLY A 26 0.47 3.78 15.83
C GLY A 26 0.54 2.65 14.80
N LEU A 27 -0.04 1.48 15.06
CA LEU A 27 0.03 0.33 14.15
C LEU A 27 -1.02 0.37 13.04
N ALA A 28 -2.12 1.09 13.22
CA ALA A 28 -3.15 1.22 12.19
C ALA A 28 -2.76 2.19 11.06
N ALA A 29 -1.77 3.05 11.28
CA ALA A 29 -1.30 4.01 10.29
C ALA A 29 -0.44 3.36 9.19
N ASP A 30 0.20 2.22 9.46
CA ASP A 30 1.02 1.50 8.48
C ASP A 30 0.18 0.74 7.44
N GLN A 31 -1.09 0.54 7.72
CA GLN A 31 -2.06 -0.02 6.77
C GLN A 31 -2.84 1.05 6.00
N LYS A 32 -2.38 2.27 6.02
CA LYS A 32 -2.89 3.27 5.11
C LYS A 32 -2.64 2.74 3.71
N ALA A 33 -3.70 2.24 3.10
CA ALA A 33 -3.69 1.80 1.72
C ALA A 33 -3.13 2.95 0.89
N GLU A 34 -1.87 2.88 0.54
CA GLU A 34 -1.30 3.76 -0.46
C GLU A 34 -2.23 3.68 -1.65
N LYS A 35 -2.68 4.81 -2.13
CA LYS A 35 -3.45 4.88 -3.38
C LYS A 35 -2.54 4.43 -4.51
N LEU A 36 -2.43 3.13 -4.67
CA LEU A 36 -1.72 2.54 -5.79
C LEU A 36 -2.46 2.92 -7.07
N LYS A 37 -1.70 3.28 -8.08
CA LYS A 37 -2.26 3.43 -9.41
C LYS A 37 -2.77 2.06 -9.88
N PRO A 38 -4.07 1.91 -10.17
CA PRO A 38 -4.62 0.63 -10.60
C PRO A 38 -4.06 0.23 -11.97
N TYR A 39 -3.97 -1.06 -12.19
CA TYR A 39 -3.64 -1.62 -13.51
C TYR A 39 -4.88 -1.60 -14.39
N THR A 40 -4.90 -0.78 -15.41
CA THR A 40 -6.08 -0.55 -16.25
C THR A 40 -6.10 -1.41 -17.52
N LEU A 41 -5.01 -2.07 -17.82
CA LEU A 41 -4.90 -2.95 -18.99
C LEU A 41 -5.60 -4.28 -18.75
N LYS A 42 -6.16 -4.84 -19.80
CA LYS A 42 -6.82 -6.16 -19.78
C LYS A 42 -5.89 -7.30 -20.18
N ILE A 43 -4.65 -7.00 -20.47
CA ILE A 43 -3.63 -7.93 -20.91
C ILE A 43 -2.44 -7.94 -19.96
N CYS A 44 -1.72 -9.06 -19.95
CA CYS A 44 -0.42 -9.14 -19.28
C CYS A 44 0.62 -8.38 -20.10
N ILE A 45 1.34 -7.45 -19.50
CA ILE A 45 2.34 -6.65 -20.22
C ILE A 45 3.57 -7.47 -20.65
N ILE A 46 3.78 -8.62 -20.03
CA ILE A 46 4.91 -9.52 -20.32
C ILE A 46 4.59 -10.42 -21.51
N SER A 47 3.51 -11.19 -21.42
CA SER A 47 3.13 -12.18 -22.44
C SER A 47 2.19 -11.62 -23.51
N GLY A 48 1.43 -10.59 -23.19
CA GLY A 48 0.39 -10.06 -24.07
C GLY A 48 -0.93 -10.83 -24.02
N ASP A 49 -1.02 -11.86 -23.20
CA ASP A 49 -2.22 -12.66 -23.03
C ASP A 49 -3.29 -11.91 -22.24
N LYS A 50 -4.55 -12.22 -22.52
CA LYS A 50 -5.65 -11.63 -21.75
C LYS A 50 -5.64 -12.10 -20.31
N LEU A 51 -5.81 -11.16 -19.40
CA LEU A 51 -5.94 -11.46 -17.98
C LEU A 51 -7.25 -12.21 -17.72
N GLY A 52 -7.16 -13.28 -16.93
CA GLY A 52 -8.32 -14.09 -16.55
C GLY A 52 -8.60 -15.29 -17.47
N GLU A 53 -7.95 -15.42 -18.61
CA GLU A 53 -8.12 -16.60 -19.49
C GLU A 53 -7.46 -17.86 -18.91
N MET A 54 -6.33 -17.69 -18.22
CA MET A 54 -5.59 -18.80 -17.60
C MET A 54 -5.83 -18.93 -16.09
N GLY A 55 -6.90 -18.35 -15.59
CA GLY A 55 -7.24 -18.28 -14.17
C GLY A 55 -7.14 -16.85 -13.63
N ASP A 56 -7.15 -16.71 -12.31
CA ASP A 56 -7.10 -15.40 -11.68
C ASP A 56 -5.75 -14.69 -11.95
N PRO A 57 -5.78 -13.40 -12.31
CA PRO A 57 -4.56 -12.64 -12.51
C PRO A 57 -3.70 -12.58 -11.25
N PHE A 58 -2.40 -12.70 -11.42
CA PHE A 58 -1.46 -12.50 -10.34
C PHE A 58 -1.23 -11.01 -10.13
N VAL A 59 -1.66 -10.50 -8.97
CA VAL A 59 -1.51 -9.08 -8.61
C VAL A 59 -0.19 -8.85 -7.90
N TYR A 60 0.58 -7.89 -8.39
CA TYR A 60 1.88 -7.51 -7.84
C TYR A 60 1.92 -6.01 -7.61
N LYS A 61 2.42 -5.62 -6.45
CA LYS A 61 2.63 -4.22 -6.08
C LYS A 61 4.07 -3.82 -6.36
N TYR A 62 4.26 -2.85 -7.23
CA TYR A 62 5.57 -2.31 -7.56
C TYR A 62 5.58 -0.78 -7.39
N LYS A 63 6.44 -0.29 -6.47
CA LYS A 63 6.49 1.14 -6.12
C LYS A 63 5.09 1.67 -5.78
N ASP A 64 4.57 2.62 -6.53
CA ASP A 64 3.30 3.30 -6.31
C ASP A 64 2.15 2.77 -7.18
N ARG A 65 2.33 1.60 -7.81
CA ARG A 65 1.34 1.06 -8.73
C ARG A 65 1.11 -0.44 -8.58
N GLU A 66 -0.08 -0.85 -8.95
CA GLU A 66 -0.47 -2.24 -9.08
C GLU A 66 -0.17 -2.74 -10.49
N ILE A 67 0.32 -3.95 -10.59
CA ILE A 67 0.57 -4.63 -11.88
C ILE A 67 -0.10 -5.99 -11.83
N LYS A 68 -0.74 -6.39 -12.91
CA LYS A 68 -1.38 -7.70 -13.03
C LYS A 68 -0.69 -8.53 -14.10
N PHE A 69 -0.31 -9.74 -13.74
CA PHE A 69 0.27 -10.71 -14.64
C PHE A 69 -0.68 -11.89 -14.86
N CYS A 70 -0.57 -12.55 -16.00
CA CYS A 70 -1.34 -13.76 -16.27
C CYS A 70 -0.91 -14.93 -15.37
N CYS A 71 0.34 -14.98 -14.95
CA CYS A 71 0.89 -16.01 -14.06
C CYS A 71 2.12 -15.50 -13.30
N LYS A 72 2.52 -16.26 -12.27
CA LYS A 72 3.71 -15.94 -11.46
C LYS A 72 5.02 -15.95 -12.26
N GLY A 73 5.08 -16.71 -13.33
CA GLY A 73 6.26 -16.77 -14.20
C GLY A 73 6.64 -15.42 -14.80
N CYS A 74 5.63 -14.63 -15.16
CA CYS A 74 5.84 -13.30 -15.71
C CYS A 74 6.52 -12.32 -14.73
N LEU A 75 6.36 -12.54 -13.43
CA LEU A 75 7.04 -11.73 -12.40
C LEU A 75 8.56 -11.83 -12.51
N LYS A 76 9.08 -13.01 -12.83
CA LYS A 76 10.53 -13.21 -13.01
C LYS A 76 11.08 -12.37 -14.15
N ASP A 77 10.34 -12.32 -15.26
CA ASP A 77 10.74 -11.53 -16.42
C ASP A 77 10.59 -10.04 -16.15
N PHE A 78 9.53 -9.64 -15.46
CA PHE A 78 9.35 -8.27 -15.01
C PHE A 78 10.54 -7.78 -14.16
N ASN A 79 11.00 -8.59 -13.21
CA ASN A 79 12.09 -8.23 -12.31
C ASN A 79 13.45 -8.07 -13.01
N LYS A 80 13.61 -8.59 -14.21
CA LYS A 80 14.83 -8.40 -15.00
C LYS A 80 14.96 -6.95 -15.51
N GLU A 81 13.86 -6.38 -16.00
CA GLU A 81 13.83 -5.04 -16.58
C GLU A 81 12.56 -4.28 -16.18
N PRO A 82 12.36 -4.00 -14.87
CA PRO A 82 11.11 -3.44 -14.40
C PRO A 82 10.77 -2.08 -15.03
N ASP A 83 11.75 -1.20 -15.17
CA ASP A 83 11.52 0.14 -15.71
C ASP A 83 11.07 0.11 -17.18
N LYS A 84 11.55 -0.84 -17.95
CA LYS A 84 11.15 -1.05 -19.34
C LYS A 84 9.67 -1.45 -19.43
N TYR A 85 9.25 -2.36 -18.56
CA TYR A 85 7.85 -2.79 -18.53
C TYR A 85 6.92 -1.72 -17.98
N ILE A 86 7.37 -0.92 -17.03
CA ILE A 86 6.60 0.23 -16.54
C ILE A 86 6.33 1.23 -17.66
N LYS A 87 7.33 1.56 -18.46
CA LYS A 87 7.15 2.44 -19.64
C LYS A 87 6.13 1.86 -20.62
N LYS A 88 6.21 0.57 -20.91
CA LYS A 88 5.24 -0.10 -21.79
C LYS A 88 3.82 -0.03 -21.23
N ILE A 89 3.65 -0.21 -19.92
CA ILE A 89 2.35 -0.09 -19.26
C ILE A 89 1.80 1.34 -19.42
N GLU A 90 2.60 2.34 -19.15
CA GLU A 90 2.21 3.75 -19.26
C GLU A 90 1.82 4.14 -20.69
N GLU A 91 2.59 3.68 -21.68
CA GLU A 91 2.27 3.88 -23.10
C GLU A 91 0.96 3.19 -23.50
N ALA A 92 0.76 1.96 -23.05
CA ALA A 92 -0.45 1.21 -23.32
C ALA A 92 -1.68 1.83 -22.65
N GLU A 93 -1.54 2.27 -21.42
CA GLU A 93 -2.60 2.98 -20.69
C GLU A 93 -2.95 4.32 -21.34
N ALA A 94 -1.96 5.06 -21.81
CA ALA A 94 -2.16 6.31 -22.52
C ALA A 94 -2.90 6.08 -23.85
N LYS A 95 -2.54 5.05 -24.60
CA LYS A 95 -3.25 4.65 -25.84
C LYS A 95 -4.69 4.24 -25.56
N ALA A 96 -4.91 3.48 -24.49
CA ALA A 96 -6.25 3.04 -24.10
C ALA A 96 -7.14 4.23 -23.71
N LYS A 97 -6.60 5.23 -23.03
CA LYS A 97 -7.33 6.47 -22.70
C LYS A 97 -7.70 7.27 -23.94
N LYS A 98 -6.80 7.39 -24.92
CA LYS A 98 -7.07 8.09 -26.18
C LYS A 98 -8.15 7.38 -26.98
N ALA A 99 -8.19 6.04 -26.96
CA ALA A 99 -9.19 5.26 -27.67
C ALA A 99 -10.61 5.40 -27.08
N LYS A 100 -10.72 5.81 -25.81
CA LYS A 100 -12.01 6.03 -25.13
C LYS A 100 -12.52 7.47 -25.22
N SER A 101 -11.73 8.38 -25.74
CA SER A 101 -12.12 9.80 -25.88
C SER A 101 -12.92 10.01 -27.17
#